data_b45012cf9146e36423210c213b643e6e
#
_entry.id   b45012cf9146e36423210c213b643e6e
#
_cell.length_a   1.000
_cell.length_b   1.000
_cell.length_c   1.000
_cell.angle_alpha   90.00
_cell.angle_beta   90.00
_cell.angle_gamma   90.00
#
_symmetry.space_group_name_H-M   'P 1'
#
loop_
_entity.id
_entity.type
_entity.pdbx_description
1 polymer ?
#
loop_
_entity_poly.entity_id
_entity_poly.type
_entity_poly.pdbx_seq_one_letter_code
_entity_poly.pdbx_strand_id
1 'polypeptide(L)'
;ALNLNTSGPFIKQGDNGYSKKTQDERLRSYYYSQPFINAEGTLNIEGNSVKVTGKGWFDHEWTSHLANSEAMGWDWFSLHLDDGNKLMAFRMHAMNENMKNSKSKHSEIFTTASYIAENGTKETIDQANVSITPMAYETINEGGVPRAVPTIWRIQIPIKDIDVTVKPFKENQWNNSLFPYYEGRVEIKGSHSGSGFMELTGY
;
A
#
# COMPACT_ATOMS: atom_id res chain seq x y z
N ALA A 1 10.38 -11.36 21.45
CA ALA A 1 11.18 -11.63 20.25
C ALA A 1 10.31 -12.32 19.21
N LEU A 2 10.54 -11.99 17.93
CA LEU A 2 9.89 -12.64 16.79
C LEU A 2 10.95 -13.28 15.90
N ASN A 3 10.67 -14.48 15.42
CA ASN A 3 11.40 -15.13 14.35
C ASN A 3 10.67 -14.86 13.03
N LEU A 4 11.39 -14.39 12.04
CA LEU A 4 10.85 -14.12 10.71
C LEU A 4 11.47 -15.12 9.72
N ASN A 5 10.64 -15.93 9.11
CA ASN A 5 11.04 -16.94 8.15
C ASN A 5 10.42 -16.67 6.78
N THR A 6 11.22 -16.66 5.72
CA THR A 6 10.73 -16.49 4.35
C THR A 6 10.41 -17.85 3.74
N SER A 7 9.26 -17.95 3.08
CA SER A 7 8.79 -19.17 2.41
C SER A 7 8.72 -19.07 0.88
N GLY A 8 9.13 -17.94 0.32
CA GLY A 8 9.08 -17.68 -1.12
C GLY A 8 10.22 -16.77 -1.59
N PRO A 9 10.28 -16.47 -2.89
CA PRO A 9 11.33 -15.67 -3.47
C PRO A 9 11.18 -14.17 -3.17
N PHE A 10 12.26 -13.41 -3.34
CA PHE A 10 12.17 -11.96 -3.49
C PHE A 10 11.46 -11.60 -4.80
N ILE A 11 10.60 -10.62 -4.73
CA ILE A 11 9.79 -10.14 -5.85
C ILE A 11 10.35 -8.80 -6.33
N LYS A 12 10.92 -8.78 -7.52
CA LYS A 12 11.36 -7.54 -8.17
C LYS A 12 10.14 -6.79 -8.70
N GLN A 13 9.86 -5.61 -8.16
CA GLN A 13 8.70 -4.81 -8.56
C GLN A 13 8.91 -4.12 -9.92
N GLY A 14 7.84 -3.71 -10.58
CA GLY A 14 7.90 -3.10 -11.90
C GLY A 14 8.54 -4.00 -12.96
N ASP A 15 9.37 -3.43 -13.82
CA ASP A 15 10.14 -4.18 -14.82
C ASP A 15 11.48 -4.63 -14.22
N ASN A 16 11.55 -5.89 -13.78
CA ASN A 16 12.75 -6.52 -13.18
C ASN A 16 13.40 -5.74 -12.04
N GLY A 17 12.59 -5.00 -11.26
CA GLY A 17 13.05 -4.16 -10.16
C GLY A 17 13.09 -2.67 -10.51
N TYR A 18 12.88 -2.29 -11.75
CA TYR A 18 12.67 -0.90 -12.15
C TYR A 18 11.19 -0.54 -11.98
N SER A 19 10.87 0.17 -10.92
CA SER A 19 9.51 0.57 -10.58
C SER A 19 9.27 2.02 -10.96
N LYS A 20 8.42 2.25 -11.97
CA LYS A 20 7.99 3.60 -12.36
C LYS A 20 7.10 4.20 -11.26
N LYS A 21 7.24 5.51 -11.04
CA LYS A 21 6.42 6.28 -10.08
C LYS A 21 5.49 7.26 -10.78
N THR A 22 5.80 7.61 -12.01
CA THR A 22 5.00 8.48 -12.89
C THR A 22 5.17 8.04 -14.34
N GLN A 23 4.54 8.76 -15.27
CA GLN A 23 4.79 8.58 -16.70
C GLN A 23 6.19 9.07 -17.12
N ASP A 24 6.84 9.92 -16.33
CA ASP A 24 8.22 10.32 -16.56
C ASP A 24 9.17 9.18 -16.16
N GLU A 25 9.85 8.60 -17.13
CA GLU A 25 10.75 7.47 -16.90
C GLU A 25 11.96 7.79 -16.02
N ARG A 26 12.26 9.06 -15.78
CA ARG A 26 13.32 9.50 -14.85
C ARG A 26 12.92 9.31 -13.40
N LEU A 27 11.60 9.31 -13.10
CA LEU A 27 11.04 9.13 -11.76
C LEU A 27 10.72 7.65 -11.54
N ARG A 28 11.74 6.92 -11.14
CA ARG A 28 11.66 5.48 -10.86
C ARG A 28 12.58 5.12 -9.69
N SER A 29 12.35 3.97 -9.14
CA SER A 29 13.18 3.39 -8.10
C SER A 29 13.67 2.01 -8.48
N TYR A 30 14.69 1.53 -7.78
CA TYR A 30 15.01 0.12 -7.68
C TYR A 30 14.22 -0.44 -6.50
N TYR A 31 13.39 -1.45 -6.74
CA TYR A 31 12.44 -1.91 -5.77
C TYR A 31 12.26 -3.42 -5.80
N TYR A 32 12.44 -4.06 -4.66
CA TYR A 32 12.04 -5.44 -4.46
C TYR A 32 11.32 -5.62 -3.12
N SER A 33 10.47 -6.64 -3.07
CA SER A 33 9.69 -7.01 -1.90
C SER A 33 9.97 -8.44 -1.48
N GLN A 34 9.77 -8.74 -0.19
CA GLN A 34 9.63 -10.10 0.32
C GLN A 34 8.25 -10.25 0.97
N PRO A 35 7.25 -10.70 0.18
CA PRO A 35 5.87 -10.81 0.66
C PRO A 35 5.54 -12.16 1.31
N PHE A 36 6.49 -13.08 1.40
CA PHE A 36 6.31 -14.43 1.92
C PHE A 36 6.98 -14.61 3.28
N ILE A 37 6.76 -13.68 4.20
CA ILE A 37 7.30 -13.74 5.55
C ILE A 37 6.26 -14.33 6.49
N ASN A 38 6.63 -15.40 7.18
CA ASN A 38 5.92 -15.93 8.33
C ASN A 38 6.63 -15.47 9.61
N ALA A 39 5.87 -14.94 10.55
CA ALA A 39 6.35 -14.48 11.84
C ALA A 39 5.81 -15.39 12.95
N GLU A 40 6.64 -15.75 13.90
CA GLU A 40 6.25 -16.44 15.11
C GLU A 40 7.09 -15.98 16.29
N GLY A 41 6.53 -16.01 17.48
CA GLY A 41 7.30 -15.66 18.68
C GLY A 41 6.44 -15.22 19.84
N THR A 42 7.02 -14.35 20.66
CA THR A 42 6.38 -13.87 21.89
C THR A 42 6.49 -12.34 21.96
N LEU A 43 5.37 -11.70 22.24
CA LEU A 43 5.27 -10.29 22.57
C LEU A 43 5.05 -10.13 24.07
N ASN A 44 5.64 -9.11 24.66
CA ASN A 44 5.30 -8.65 26.00
C ASN A 44 4.39 -7.43 25.86
N ILE A 45 3.15 -7.56 26.25
CA ILE A 45 2.15 -6.50 26.19
C ILE A 45 1.70 -6.20 27.63
N GLU A 46 2.01 -5.03 28.14
CA GLU A 46 1.67 -4.61 29.52
C GLU A 46 2.10 -5.63 30.57
N GLY A 47 3.31 -6.21 30.42
CA GLY A 47 3.84 -7.21 31.34
C GLY A 47 3.39 -8.65 31.07
N ASN A 48 2.42 -8.86 30.17
CA ASN A 48 1.93 -10.20 29.82
C ASN A 48 2.65 -10.76 28.60
N SER A 49 3.11 -12.00 28.71
CA SER A 49 3.77 -12.72 27.63
C SER A 49 2.73 -13.42 26.76
N VAL A 50 2.62 -13.00 25.49
CA VAL A 50 1.64 -13.50 24.52
C VAL A 50 2.37 -14.17 23.37
N LYS A 51 2.10 -15.46 23.11
CA LYS A 51 2.57 -16.15 21.91
C LYS A 51 1.77 -15.66 20.71
N VAL A 52 2.46 -15.36 19.64
CA VAL A 52 1.86 -14.83 18.41
C VAL A 52 2.40 -15.51 17.18
N THR A 53 1.58 -15.56 16.15
CA THR A 53 1.95 -15.88 14.77
C THR A 53 1.39 -14.82 13.85
N GLY A 54 2.01 -14.63 12.69
CA GLY A 54 1.56 -13.64 11.72
C GLY A 54 2.24 -13.78 10.37
N LYS A 55 1.85 -12.90 9.47
CA LYS A 55 2.48 -12.71 8.16
C LYS A 55 3.17 -11.35 8.14
N GLY A 56 4.24 -11.23 7.36
CA GLY A 56 4.95 -9.98 7.17
C GLY A 56 5.15 -9.70 5.70
N TRP A 57 5.42 -8.43 5.44
CA TRP A 57 5.83 -7.93 4.14
C TRP A 57 7.06 -7.05 4.37
N PHE A 58 8.07 -7.19 3.54
CA PHE A 58 9.27 -6.36 3.58
C PHE A 58 9.49 -5.75 2.21
N ASP A 59 9.74 -4.45 2.18
CA ASP A 59 10.13 -3.71 1.00
C ASP A 59 11.52 -3.12 1.15
N HIS A 60 12.26 -3.16 0.07
CA HIS A 60 13.51 -2.43 -0.06
C HIS A 60 13.48 -1.64 -1.36
N GLU A 61 13.48 -0.34 -1.21
CA GLU A 61 13.36 0.58 -2.32
C GLU A 61 14.39 1.70 -2.17
N TRP A 62 15.06 2.05 -3.27
CA TRP A 62 15.96 3.19 -3.30
C TRP A 62 15.86 3.94 -4.63
N THR A 63 16.03 5.24 -4.55
CA THR A 63 15.98 6.14 -5.70
C THR A 63 16.89 7.33 -5.49
N SER A 64 17.34 7.94 -6.58
CA SER A 64 18.02 9.23 -6.54
C SER A 64 17.07 10.43 -6.65
N HIS A 65 15.79 10.19 -7.05
CA HIS A 65 14.79 11.21 -7.28
C HIS A 65 13.43 10.69 -6.84
N LEU A 66 12.98 11.08 -5.64
CA LEU A 66 11.74 10.59 -5.03
C LEU A 66 10.48 11.10 -5.72
N ALA A 67 10.46 12.37 -6.11
CA ALA A 67 9.35 13.00 -6.81
C ALA A 67 9.78 14.34 -7.40
N ASN A 68 9.01 14.84 -8.36
CA ASN A 68 9.07 16.24 -8.76
C ASN A 68 7.98 17.04 -8.02
N SER A 69 7.93 18.35 -8.24
CA SER A 69 6.94 19.25 -7.62
C SER A 69 5.49 18.93 -8.01
N GLU A 70 5.26 18.05 -8.97
CA GLU A 70 3.93 17.64 -9.46
C GLU A 70 3.41 16.39 -8.74
N ALA A 71 4.27 15.56 -8.18
CA ALA A 71 3.91 14.36 -7.43
C ALA A 71 3.90 14.67 -5.93
N MET A 72 2.72 14.84 -5.35
CA MET A 72 2.53 15.29 -3.97
C MET A 72 2.51 14.17 -2.95
N GLY A 73 2.16 12.95 -3.35
CA GLY A 73 2.05 11.82 -2.45
C GLY A 73 1.69 10.53 -3.16
N TRP A 74 1.60 9.48 -2.39
CA TRP A 74 1.24 8.16 -2.88
C TRP A 74 0.28 7.43 -1.94
N ASP A 75 -0.44 6.48 -2.52
CA ASP A 75 -1.23 5.48 -1.85
C ASP A 75 -0.64 4.11 -2.19
N TRP A 76 -0.17 3.40 -1.20
CA TRP A 76 0.48 2.11 -1.33
C TRP A 76 -0.23 1.04 -0.50
N PHE A 77 -0.29 -0.16 -1.08
CA PHE A 77 -0.97 -1.30 -0.46
C PHE A 77 -0.13 -2.56 -0.62
N SER A 78 0.09 -3.29 0.47
CA SER A 78 0.60 -4.65 0.47
C SER A 78 -0.45 -5.59 1.03
N LEU A 79 -0.97 -6.46 0.19
CA LEU A 79 -2.14 -7.26 0.48
C LEU A 79 -1.82 -8.76 0.40
N HIS A 80 -2.16 -9.49 1.45
CA HIS A 80 -2.16 -10.94 1.50
C HIS A 80 -3.59 -11.43 1.28
N LEU A 81 -3.85 -12.08 0.16
CA LEU A 81 -5.13 -12.70 -0.14
C LEU A 81 -5.23 -14.07 0.52
N ASP A 82 -6.44 -14.49 0.92
CA ASP A 82 -6.65 -15.75 1.65
C ASP A 82 -6.45 -16.98 0.77
N ASP A 83 -6.44 -16.82 -0.56
CA ASP A 83 -6.10 -17.86 -1.53
C ASP A 83 -4.58 -18.11 -1.67
N GLY A 84 -3.75 -17.44 -0.89
CA GLY A 84 -2.30 -17.56 -0.92
C GLY A 84 -1.59 -16.53 -1.82
N ASN A 85 -2.31 -15.90 -2.74
CA ASN A 85 -1.76 -14.86 -3.62
C ASN A 85 -1.48 -13.56 -2.86
N LYS A 86 -0.71 -12.67 -3.48
CA LYS A 86 -0.37 -11.36 -2.92
C LYS A 86 -0.63 -10.28 -3.97
N LEU A 87 -0.93 -9.09 -3.49
CA LEU A 87 -1.12 -7.93 -4.34
C LEU A 87 -0.38 -6.73 -3.74
N MET A 88 0.56 -6.15 -4.49
CA MET A 88 1.04 -4.80 -4.26
C MET A 88 0.27 -3.89 -5.20
N ALA A 89 -0.28 -2.79 -4.68
CA ALA A 89 -0.96 -1.79 -5.48
C ALA A 89 -0.42 -0.40 -5.11
N PHE A 90 -0.24 0.43 -6.11
CA PHE A 90 0.39 1.74 -5.96
C PHE A 90 -0.30 2.78 -6.83
N ARG A 91 -0.58 3.93 -6.23
CA ARG A 91 -1.13 5.10 -6.90
C ARG A 91 -0.33 6.33 -6.50
N MET A 92 0.22 7.04 -7.47
CA MET A 92 0.80 8.37 -7.29
C MET A 92 -0.29 9.41 -7.54
N HIS A 93 -0.34 10.45 -6.71
CA HIS A 93 -1.31 11.53 -6.87
C HIS A 93 -0.66 12.92 -6.70
N ALA A 94 -1.35 13.93 -7.23
CA ALA A 94 -1.02 15.33 -7.04
C ALA A 94 -2.23 16.11 -6.54
N MET A 95 -1.97 17.23 -5.87
CA MET A 95 -3.03 18.15 -5.48
C MET A 95 -3.61 18.83 -6.72
N ASN A 96 -4.91 18.70 -6.91
CA ASN A 96 -5.62 19.41 -7.97
C ASN A 96 -6.13 20.75 -7.43
N GLU A 97 -5.43 21.84 -7.77
CA GLU A 97 -5.77 23.19 -7.31
C GLU A 97 -7.18 23.65 -7.73
N ASN A 98 -7.70 23.12 -8.83
CA ASN A 98 -9.05 23.43 -9.31
C ASN A 98 -10.14 22.77 -8.47
N MET A 99 -9.78 21.82 -7.61
CA MET A 99 -10.69 21.08 -6.72
C MET A 99 -10.57 21.47 -5.24
N LYS A 100 -10.08 22.69 -4.94
CA LYS A 100 -9.82 23.17 -3.56
C LYS A 100 -11.01 23.02 -2.59
N ASN A 101 -12.23 22.98 -3.10
CA ASN A 101 -13.46 22.82 -2.33
C ASN A 101 -14.05 21.38 -2.35
N SER A 102 -13.39 20.44 -3.00
CA SER A 102 -13.82 19.03 -3.06
C SER A 102 -13.15 18.19 -1.98
N LYS A 103 -13.84 17.18 -1.46
CA LYS A 103 -13.24 16.16 -0.59
C LYS A 103 -12.12 15.40 -1.30
N SER A 104 -12.20 15.27 -2.63
CA SER A 104 -11.16 14.69 -3.47
C SER A 104 -10.32 15.79 -4.12
N LYS A 105 -9.38 16.35 -3.35
CA LYS A 105 -8.44 17.37 -3.87
C LYS A 105 -7.30 16.78 -4.70
N HIS A 106 -7.17 15.46 -4.70
CA HIS A 106 -6.04 14.75 -5.28
C HIS A 106 -6.47 14.04 -6.57
N SER A 107 -5.76 14.30 -7.65
CA SER A 107 -5.91 13.59 -8.92
C SER A 107 -4.84 12.52 -9.05
N GLU A 108 -5.22 11.37 -9.59
CA GLU A 108 -4.30 10.31 -9.96
C GLU A 108 -3.36 10.79 -11.07
N ILE A 109 -2.06 10.52 -10.91
CA ILE A 109 -1.03 10.76 -11.93
C ILE A 109 -0.59 9.43 -12.55
N PHE A 110 -0.44 8.39 -11.72
CA PHE A 110 0.07 7.10 -12.14
C PHE A 110 -0.45 6.00 -11.21
N THR A 111 -0.82 4.87 -11.78
CA THR A 111 -1.29 3.70 -11.03
C THR A 111 -0.68 2.44 -11.61
N THR A 112 -0.29 1.52 -10.76
CA THR A 112 0.23 0.20 -11.13
C THR A 112 -0.04 -0.80 -10.02
N ALA A 113 0.02 -2.09 -10.37
CA ALA A 113 -0.02 -3.15 -9.38
C ALA A 113 0.92 -4.30 -9.76
N SER A 114 1.26 -5.12 -8.78
CA SER A 114 1.92 -6.41 -8.97
C SER A 114 1.06 -7.50 -8.37
N TYR A 115 0.50 -8.34 -9.21
CA TYR A 115 -0.11 -9.59 -8.78
C TYR A 115 0.97 -10.65 -8.63
N ILE A 116 1.01 -11.29 -7.47
CA ILE A 116 2.06 -12.26 -7.10
C ILE A 116 1.35 -13.55 -6.71
N ALA A 117 1.48 -14.55 -7.55
CA ALA A 117 0.91 -15.87 -7.27
C ALA A 117 1.59 -16.52 -6.04
N GLU A 118 0.91 -17.47 -5.42
CA GLU A 118 1.43 -18.20 -4.25
C GLU A 118 2.80 -18.85 -4.50
N ASN A 119 3.06 -19.28 -5.73
CA ASN A 119 4.35 -19.85 -6.13
C ASN A 119 5.46 -18.80 -6.37
N GLY A 120 5.19 -17.51 -6.17
CA GLY A 120 6.13 -16.41 -6.36
C GLY A 120 6.22 -15.86 -7.79
N THR A 121 5.42 -16.36 -8.72
CA THR A 121 5.34 -15.77 -10.07
C THR A 121 4.67 -14.41 -9.98
N LYS A 122 5.34 -13.37 -10.49
CA LYS A 122 4.82 -12.00 -10.51
C LYS A 122 4.36 -11.58 -11.90
N GLU A 123 3.23 -10.91 -11.94
CA GLU A 123 2.74 -10.17 -13.12
C GLU A 123 2.58 -8.70 -12.75
N THR A 124 3.18 -7.81 -13.54
CA THR A 124 2.99 -6.36 -13.41
C THR A 124 1.72 -5.98 -14.14
N ILE A 125 0.83 -5.27 -13.45
CA ILE A 125 -0.43 -4.76 -13.97
C ILE A 125 -0.25 -3.27 -14.26
N ASP A 126 -0.45 -2.90 -15.51
CA ASP A 126 -0.33 -1.51 -15.94
C ASP A 126 -1.57 -0.67 -15.57
N GLN A 127 -1.45 0.63 -15.74
CA GLN A 127 -2.49 1.60 -15.41
C GLN A 127 -3.82 1.35 -16.13
N ALA A 128 -3.82 0.77 -17.32
CA ALA A 128 -5.04 0.50 -18.09
C ALA A 128 -5.87 -0.64 -17.46
N ASN A 129 -5.26 -1.49 -16.65
CA ASN A 129 -5.83 -2.71 -16.12
C ASN A 129 -6.02 -2.69 -14.59
N VAL A 130 -5.69 -1.58 -13.91
CA VAL A 130 -5.89 -1.41 -12.47
C VAL A 130 -6.57 -0.09 -12.15
N SER A 131 -7.52 -0.12 -11.22
CA SER A 131 -8.15 1.07 -10.66
C SER A 131 -8.06 1.04 -9.14
N ILE A 132 -7.60 2.15 -8.54
CA ILE A 132 -7.49 2.35 -7.09
C ILE A 132 -8.28 3.61 -6.75
N THR A 133 -9.47 3.42 -6.20
CA THR A 133 -10.45 4.50 -6.01
C THR A 133 -10.77 4.73 -4.54
N PRO A 134 -10.62 5.96 -4.01
CA PRO A 134 -11.02 6.28 -2.65
C PRO A 134 -12.56 6.26 -2.54
N MET A 135 -13.08 5.56 -1.53
CA MET A 135 -14.51 5.39 -1.28
C MET A 135 -15.02 6.23 -0.11
N ALA A 136 -14.18 6.39 0.92
CA ALA A 136 -14.53 7.20 2.08
C ALA A 136 -13.28 7.85 2.70
N TYR A 137 -13.51 8.95 3.40
CA TYR A 137 -12.48 9.78 4.01
C TYR A 137 -12.71 9.88 5.52
N GLU A 138 -11.63 9.83 6.27
CA GLU A 138 -11.56 10.12 7.69
C GLU A 138 -10.95 11.51 7.90
N THR A 139 -11.48 12.26 8.88
CA THR A 139 -10.84 13.54 9.27
C THR A 139 -9.86 13.27 10.39
N ILE A 140 -8.58 13.41 10.10
CA ILE A 140 -7.49 13.27 11.05
C ILE A 140 -7.13 14.64 11.62
N ASN A 141 -7.14 14.77 12.95
CA ASN A 141 -6.87 16.04 13.65
C ASN A 141 -5.52 16.05 14.36
N GLU A 142 -4.62 15.18 13.98
CA GLU A 142 -3.28 15.10 14.58
C GLU A 142 -2.39 16.28 14.14
N GLY A 143 -1.59 16.81 15.07
CA GLY A 143 -0.71 17.95 14.81
C GLY A 143 -1.42 19.29 14.63
N GLY A 144 -2.71 19.40 15.01
CA GLY A 144 -3.46 20.66 15.03
C GLY A 144 -3.98 21.13 13.66
N VAL A 145 -3.78 20.38 12.59
CA VAL A 145 -4.30 20.67 11.25
C VAL A 145 -5.23 19.54 10.81
N PRO A 146 -6.53 19.81 10.62
CA PRO A 146 -7.46 18.80 10.09
C PRO A 146 -7.09 18.39 8.65
N ARG A 147 -7.02 17.09 8.40
CA ARG A 147 -6.75 16.50 7.07
C ARG A 147 -7.85 15.52 6.71
N ALA A 148 -8.31 15.58 5.48
CA ALA A 148 -9.20 14.55 4.94
C ALA A 148 -8.33 13.46 4.27
N VAL A 149 -8.19 12.33 4.93
CA VAL A 149 -7.40 11.18 4.44
C VAL A 149 -8.36 10.11 3.93
N PRO A 150 -8.20 9.62 2.69
CA PRO A 150 -9.01 8.53 2.17
C PRO A 150 -8.59 7.22 2.85
N THR A 151 -9.46 6.63 3.65
CA THR A 151 -9.12 5.43 4.43
C THR A 151 -9.83 4.17 3.95
N ILE A 152 -10.91 4.31 3.15
CA ILE A 152 -11.58 3.17 2.53
C ILE A 152 -11.40 3.26 1.03
N TRP A 153 -10.92 2.14 0.44
CA TRP A 153 -10.55 2.07 -0.96
C TRP A 153 -11.22 0.92 -1.68
N ARG A 154 -11.46 1.07 -2.97
CA ARG A 154 -11.79 0.00 -3.89
C ARG A 154 -10.62 -0.22 -4.83
N ILE A 155 -10.16 -1.47 -4.95
CA ILE A 155 -9.12 -1.87 -5.88
C ILE A 155 -9.73 -2.86 -6.86
N GLN A 156 -9.60 -2.58 -8.15
CA GLN A 156 -10.15 -3.40 -9.23
C GLN A 156 -9.05 -3.75 -10.23
N ILE A 157 -8.94 -5.04 -10.54
CA ILE A 157 -8.05 -5.59 -11.57
C ILE A 157 -8.87 -6.65 -12.34
N PRO A 158 -9.68 -6.24 -13.34
CA PRO A 158 -10.62 -7.15 -14.03
C PRO A 158 -9.96 -8.38 -14.65
N ILE A 159 -8.74 -8.24 -15.18
CA ILE A 159 -7.97 -9.35 -15.77
C ILE A 159 -7.52 -10.41 -14.74
N LYS A 160 -7.74 -10.17 -13.46
CA LYS A 160 -7.47 -11.09 -12.33
C LYS A 160 -8.71 -11.40 -11.50
N ASP A 161 -9.89 -11.00 -11.99
CA ASP A 161 -11.16 -11.13 -11.26
C ASP A 161 -11.11 -10.50 -9.86
N ILE A 162 -10.27 -9.47 -9.67
CA ILE A 162 -10.13 -8.74 -8.41
C ILE A 162 -11.05 -7.52 -8.43
N ASP A 163 -11.97 -7.48 -7.46
CA ASP A 163 -12.80 -6.33 -7.09
C ASP A 163 -12.99 -6.36 -5.58
N VAL A 164 -12.17 -5.61 -4.88
CA VAL A 164 -12.09 -5.65 -3.43
C VAL A 164 -12.19 -4.27 -2.81
N THR A 165 -12.76 -4.24 -1.61
CA THR A 165 -12.74 -3.10 -0.71
C THR A 165 -11.66 -3.31 0.34
N VAL A 166 -10.80 -2.32 0.51
CA VAL A 166 -9.75 -2.26 1.53
C VAL A 166 -10.18 -1.27 2.61
N LYS A 167 -10.20 -1.71 3.86
CA LYS A 167 -10.61 -0.90 5.02
C LYS A 167 -9.56 -0.98 6.13
N PRO A 168 -9.32 0.11 6.87
CA PRO A 168 -8.44 0.06 8.03
C PRO A 168 -9.01 -0.85 9.12
N PHE A 169 -8.14 -1.58 9.80
CA PHE A 169 -8.50 -2.44 10.93
C PHE A 169 -8.98 -1.62 12.14
N LYS A 170 -8.42 -0.42 12.31
CA LYS A 170 -8.87 0.56 13.30
C LYS A 170 -8.77 1.97 12.71
N GLU A 171 -9.52 2.90 13.28
CA GLU A 171 -9.48 4.32 12.93
C GLU A 171 -8.17 4.98 13.41
N ASN A 172 -7.87 6.13 12.82
CA ASN A 172 -6.77 7.01 13.19
C ASN A 172 -5.42 6.30 13.31
N GLN A 173 -4.96 5.69 12.22
CA GLN A 173 -3.61 5.11 12.13
C GLN A 173 -2.60 6.12 11.56
N TRP A 174 -2.75 7.40 11.93
CA TRP A 174 -1.85 8.47 11.54
C TRP A 174 -0.54 8.39 12.31
N ASN A 175 0.56 8.47 11.58
CA ASN A 175 1.91 8.52 12.14
C ASN A 175 2.41 9.96 12.10
N ASN A 176 2.47 10.60 13.26
CA ASN A 176 2.93 11.98 13.41
C ASN A 176 4.46 12.00 13.58
N SER A 177 5.18 11.71 12.49
CA SER A 177 6.64 11.70 12.43
C SER A 177 7.19 12.95 11.74
N LEU A 178 8.50 12.97 11.48
CA LEU A 178 9.14 14.04 10.69
C LEU A 178 8.53 14.17 9.28
N PHE A 179 8.09 13.05 8.69
CA PHE A 179 7.28 12.98 7.48
C PHE A 179 5.95 12.34 7.86
N PRO A 180 4.91 13.13 8.15
CA PRO A 180 3.64 12.60 8.61
C PRO A 180 2.93 11.81 7.50
N TYR A 181 2.38 10.64 7.84
CA TYR A 181 1.69 9.77 6.92
C TYR A 181 0.68 8.87 7.66
N TYR A 182 -0.25 8.31 6.92
CA TYR A 182 -1.18 7.30 7.43
C TYR A 182 -0.62 5.92 7.09
N GLU A 183 -0.48 5.06 8.10
CA GLU A 183 -0.07 3.68 7.88
C GLU A 183 -0.73 2.75 8.87
N GLY A 184 -1.23 1.63 8.36
CA GLY A 184 -1.78 0.63 9.24
C GLY A 184 -2.32 -0.60 8.57
N ARG A 185 -2.65 -1.57 9.43
CA ARG A 185 -3.27 -2.81 9.02
C ARG A 185 -4.64 -2.57 8.39
N VAL A 186 -4.92 -3.30 7.31
CA VAL A 186 -6.20 -3.29 6.60
C VAL A 186 -6.81 -4.68 6.50
N GLU A 187 -8.14 -4.71 6.34
CA GLU A 187 -8.92 -5.88 5.94
C GLU A 187 -9.39 -5.72 4.49
N ILE A 188 -9.49 -6.85 3.79
CA ILE A 188 -9.89 -6.95 2.39
C ILE A 188 -11.20 -7.72 2.33
N LYS A 189 -12.19 -7.21 1.59
CA LYS A 189 -13.47 -7.87 1.34
C LYS A 189 -13.94 -7.60 -0.09
N GLY A 190 -14.58 -8.60 -0.69
CA GLY A 190 -15.12 -8.53 -2.05
C GLY A 190 -14.95 -9.83 -2.79
N SER A 191 -14.44 -9.78 -4.02
CA SER A 191 -14.09 -10.98 -4.80
C SER A 191 -13.07 -11.88 -4.10
N HIS A 192 -12.19 -11.27 -3.29
CA HIS A 192 -11.22 -11.93 -2.44
C HIS A 192 -11.34 -11.37 -1.01
N SER A 193 -10.93 -12.18 -0.03
CA SER A 193 -10.75 -11.77 1.35
C SER A 193 -9.26 -11.81 1.72
N GLY A 194 -8.91 -11.18 2.84
CA GLY A 194 -7.54 -11.15 3.31
C GLY A 194 -7.23 -9.98 4.23
N SER A 195 -5.95 -9.72 4.37
CA SER A 195 -5.45 -8.61 5.17
C SER A 195 -4.13 -8.06 4.60
N GLY A 196 -3.73 -6.90 5.07
CA GLY A 196 -2.49 -6.29 4.61
C GLY A 196 -2.18 -5.00 5.34
N PHE A 197 -1.41 -4.16 4.68
CA PHE A 197 -1.09 -2.80 5.10
C PHE A 197 -1.40 -1.80 4.00
N MET A 198 -1.68 -0.60 4.41
CA MET A 198 -1.91 0.56 3.57
C MET A 198 -1.05 1.71 4.11
N GLU A 199 -0.35 2.40 3.21
CA GLU A 199 0.42 3.61 3.49
C GLU A 199 -0.05 4.73 2.58
N LEU A 200 -0.39 5.89 3.15
CA LEU A 200 -0.93 7.04 2.44
C LEU A 200 -0.14 8.30 2.82
N THR A 201 0.35 9.00 1.83
CA THR A 201 1.15 10.22 2.02
C THR A 201 0.58 11.39 1.24
N GLY A 202 0.96 12.64 1.63
CA GLY A 202 0.59 13.84 0.88
C GLY A 202 -0.82 14.37 1.14
N TYR A 203 -1.44 14.03 2.29
CA TYR A 203 -2.76 14.48 2.72
C TYR A 203 -2.74 15.54 3.81
#